data_c40c8a7def5a5b09541970da61281eb7
#
_entry.id   c40c8a7def5a5b09541970da61281eb7
#
_cell.length_a   1.000
_cell.length_b   1.000
_cell.length_c   1.000
_cell.angle_alpha   90.00
_cell.angle_beta   90.00
_cell.angle_gamma   90.00
#
_symmetry.space_group_name_H-M   'P 1'
#
loop_
_entity.id
_entity.type
_entity.pdbx_description
1 polymer ?
#
loop_
_entity_poly.entity_id
_entity_poly.type
_entity_poly.pdbx_seq_one_letter_code
_entity_poly.pdbx_strand_id
1 'polypeptide(L)'
;MQNLSPIEISEICNQLGNSYPKSIRKIFGGNIHETWQIEFENERFFLKRNIRKKEFLKFEEYCLRKLNDNIDSDNLIIPKVVSYLKVQEVELLLMDWIDMYNGDQKKLGKGLGEMHLQSNQYNPEKFGFPIEGFIGTNKQIEGWSNSWVECFINLRIKPQLSILGNNFIDVQTKNKIYEKIESELNKHKPINSLIHGDLWSGNIGIDHNG
;
A
#
# COMPACT_ATOMS: atom_id res chain seq x y z
N MET A 1 24.87 2.99 -7.42
CA MET A 1 23.44 3.32 -7.18
C MET A 1 22.99 4.15 -8.36
N GLN A 2 21.93 3.77 -9.03
CA GLN A 2 21.45 4.54 -10.17
C GLN A 2 20.69 5.78 -9.66
N ASN A 3 21.03 6.94 -10.17
CA ASN A 3 20.26 8.17 -9.97
C ASN A 3 19.03 8.16 -10.90
N LEU A 4 18.07 9.06 -10.66
CA LEU A 4 17.00 9.30 -11.62
C LEU A 4 17.63 9.70 -12.97
N SER A 5 17.12 9.13 -14.05
CA SER A 5 17.61 9.46 -15.39
C SER A 5 17.08 10.84 -15.86
N PRO A 6 17.75 11.52 -16.78
CA PRO A 6 17.24 12.78 -17.33
C PRO A 6 15.85 12.65 -17.95
N ILE A 7 15.51 11.51 -18.53
CA ILE A 7 14.19 11.24 -19.12
C ILE A 7 13.13 11.17 -18.01
N GLU A 8 13.40 10.44 -16.92
CA GLU A 8 12.47 10.35 -15.77
C GLU A 8 12.21 11.75 -15.17
N ILE A 9 13.26 12.55 -15.01
CA ILE A 9 13.14 13.91 -14.48
C ILE A 9 12.31 14.79 -15.43
N SER A 10 12.57 14.70 -16.74
CA SER A 10 11.83 15.46 -17.76
C SER A 10 10.34 15.10 -17.73
N GLU A 11 9.99 13.81 -17.64
CA GLU A 11 8.60 13.39 -17.57
C GLU A 11 7.89 13.86 -16.29
N ILE A 12 8.58 13.84 -15.16
CA ILE A 12 8.06 14.40 -13.91
C ILE A 12 7.77 15.90 -14.07
N CYS A 13 8.72 16.68 -14.63
CA CYS A 13 8.55 18.10 -14.87
C CYS A 13 7.37 18.40 -15.80
N ASN A 14 7.27 17.66 -16.91
CA ASN A 14 6.17 17.79 -17.86
C ASN A 14 4.80 17.51 -17.19
N GLN A 15 4.73 16.46 -16.40
CA GLN A 15 3.50 16.07 -15.69
C GLN A 15 3.04 17.12 -14.66
N LEU A 16 3.99 17.76 -13.98
CA LEU A 16 3.70 18.77 -12.97
C LEU A 16 3.54 20.18 -13.54
N GLY A 17 3.87 20.39 -14.83
CA GLY A 17 3.92 21.72 -15.45
C GLY A 17 5.02 22.62 -14.84
N ASN A 18 6.05 22.00 -14.27
CA ASN A 18 7.13 22.68 -13.56
C ASN A 18 8.42 22.75 -14.40
N SER A 19 9.26 23.73 -14.07
CA SER A 19 10.66 23.78 -14.51
C SER A 19 11.49 22.67 -13.83
N TYR A 20 12.79 22.62 -14.11
CA TYR A 20 13.68 21.63 -13.51
C TYR A 20 13.70 21.74 -11.97
N PRO A 21 13.75 20.62 -11.22
CA PRO A 21 13.74 20.63 -9.76
C PRO A 21 14.96 21.37 -9.19
N LYS A 22 14.75 22.12 -8.11
CA LYS A 22 15.78 22.78 -7.33
C LYS A 22 16.71 21.77 -6.63
N SER A 23 16.13 20.69 -6.11
CA SER A 23 16.89 19.58 -5.54
C SER A 23 16.20 18.24 -5.75
N ILE A 24 17.02 17.20 -5.91
CA ILE A 24 16.61 15.79 -5.95
C ILE A 24 17.48 15.04 -4.97
N ARG A 25 16.86 14.47 -3.91
CA ARG A 25 17.59 13.80 -2.83
C ARG A 25 17.04 12.39 -2.64
N LYS A 26 17.92 11.39 -2.70
CA LYS A 26 17.56 10.02 -2.37
C LYS A 26 17.28 9.90 -0.87
N ILE A 27 16.18 9.21 -0.53
CA ILE A 27 15.77 8.95 0.84
C ILE A 27 16.02 7.47 1.12
N PHE A 28 16.56 7.17 2.29
CA PHE A 28 16.80 5.80 2.71
C PHE A 28 15.66 5.34 3.64
N GLY A 29 15.17 4.12 3.47
CA GLY A 29 14.11 3.55 4.33
C GLY A 29 13.12 2.63 3.64
N GLY A 30 13.05 2.60 2.32
CA GLY A 30 12.21 1.67 1.57
C GLY A 30 12.94 0.34 1.29
N ASN A 31 12.29 -0.81 1.61
CA ASN A 31 12.92 -2.12 1.40
C ASN A 31 12.76 -2.65 -0.04
N ILE A 32 11.77 -2.17 -0.79
CA ILE A 32 11.40 -2.74 -2.10
C ILE A 32 11.67 -1.75 -3.25
N HIS A 33 11.38 -0.48 -3.05
CA HIS A 33 11.48 0.58 -4.05
C HIS A 33 12.51 1.63 -3.66
N GLU A 34 13.07 2.29 -4.66
CA GLU A 34 13.88 3.47 -4.41
C GLU A 34 12.97 4.66 -4.09
N THR A 35 13.38 5.51 -3.15
CA THR A 35 12.61 6.65 -2.71
C THR A 35 13.42 7.94 -2.78
N TRP A 36 12.74 9.04 -3.13
CA TRP A 36 13.35 10.33 -3.39
C TRP A 36 12.50 11.48 -2.86
N GLN A 37 13.14 12.53 -2.43
CA GLN A 37 12.52 13.84 -2.29
C GLN A 37 12.83 14.63 -3.54
N ILE A 38 11.79 15.23 -4.13
CA ILE A 38 11.93 16.15 -5.25
C ILE A 38 11.40 17.51 -4.78
N GLU A 39 12.22 18.54 -4.89
CA GLU A 39 11.91 19.89 -4.44
C GLU A 39 11.93 20.85 -5.62
N PHE A 40 10.82 21.54 -5.82
CA PHE A 40 10.67 22.68 -6.70
C PHE A 40 10.71 23.99 -5.90
N GLU A 41 10.43 25.14 -6.52
CA GLU A 41 10.50 26.43 -5.82
C GLU A 41 9.52 26.51 -4.64
N ASN A 42 8.28 26.07 -4.83
CA ASN A 42 7.20 26.20 -3.85
C ASN A 42 6.60 24.86 -3.40
N GLU A 43 7.07 23.74 -3.91
CA GLU A 43 6.46 22.44 -3.69
C GLU A 43 7.51 21.35 -3.46
N ARG A 44 7.14 20.36 -2.66
CA ARG A 44 7.95 19.17 -2.42
C ARG A 44 7.11 17.91 -2.62
N PHE A 45 7.73 16.91 -3.21
CA PHE A 45 7.10 15.63 -3.50
C PHE A 45 7.92 14.47 -2.96
N PHE A 46 7.22 13.42 -2.58
CA PHE A 46 7.80 12.11 -2.32
C PHE A 46 7.65 11.26 -3.57
N LEU A 47 8.74 10.74 -4.08
CA LEU A 47 8.77 9.87 -5.24
C LEU A 47 9.17 8.46 -4.85
N LYS A 48 8.37 7.47 -5.26
CA LYS A 48 8.77 6.07 -5.33
C LYS A 48 9.12 5.71 -6.77
N ARG A 49 10.20 4.94 -6.94
CA ARG A 49 10.69 4.44 -8.23
C ARG A 49 10.80 2.94 -8.21
N ASN A 50 10.15 2.27 -9.15
CA ASN A 50 10.24 0.84 -9.33
C ASN A 50 10.88 0.49 -10.68
N ILE A 51 11.99 -0.23 -10.64
CA ILE A 51 12.73 -0.71 -11.82
C ILE A 51 12.46 -2.19 -12.12
N ARG A 52 11.57 -2.81 -11.37
CA ARG A 52 11.22 -4.23 -11.54
C ARG A 52 10.10 -4.34 -12.58
N LYS A 53 10.10 -5.44 -13.35
CA LYS A 53 9.10 -5.68 -14.41
C LYS A 53 7.68 -6.01 -13.91
N LYS A 54 7.30 -5.62 -12.71
CA LYS A 54 5.96 -5.83 -12.13
C LYS A 54 5.37 -4.47 -11.76
N GLU A 55 4.10 -4.28 -11.99
CA GLU A 55 3.38 -3.02 -11.76
C GLU A 55 3.00 -2.83 -10.27
N PHE A 56 4.03 -2.76 -9.40
CA PHE A 56 3.84 -2.59 -7.97
C PHE A 56 3.27 -1.21 -7.63
N LEU A 57 3.80 -0.16 -8.25
CA LEU A 57 3.41 1.22 -7.92
C LEU A 57 2.06 1.59 -8.51
N LYS A 58 1.65 0.96 -9.59
CA LYS A 58 0.28 1.10 -10.11
C LYS A 58 -0.75 0.53 -9.13
N PHE A 59 -0.44 -0.61 -8.51
CA PHE A 59 -1.27 -1.16 -7.45
C PHE A 59 -1.30 -0.26 -6.23
N GLU A 60 -0.16 0.26 -5.79
CA GLU A 60 -0.08 1.18 -4.66
C GLU A 60 -0.86 2.48 -4.92
N GLU A 61 -0.74 3.04 -6.13
CA GLU A 61 -1.55 4.18 -6.56
C GLU A 61 -3.04 3.92 -6.37
N TYR A 62 -3.53 2.80 -6.91
CA TYR A 62 -4.93 2.42 -6.79
C TYR A 62 -5.37 2.34 -5.31
N CYS A 63 -4.58 1.68 -4.48
CA CYS A 63 -4.87 1.52 -3.06
C CYS A 63 -4.92 2.86 -2.32
N LEU A 64 -3.95 3.74 -2.54
CA LEU A 64 -3.90 5.08 -1.92
C LEU A 64 -5.10 5.94 -2.33
N ARG A 65 -5.47 5.93 -3.62
CA ARG A 65 -6.66 6.64 -4.09
C ARG A 65 -7.92 6.08 -3.43
N LYS A 66 -8.05 4.76 -3.33
CA LYS A 66 -9.21 4.14 -2.66
C LYS A 66 -9.30 4.49 -1.18
N LEU A 67 -8.18 4.57 -0.48
CA LEU A 67 -8.16 5.03 0.90
C LEU A 67 -8.58 6.51 0.99
N ASN A 68 -8.01 7.38 0.17
CA ASN A 68 -8.37 8.81 0.15
C ASN A 68 -9.84 9.06 -0.21
N ASP A 69 -10.41 8.27 -1.15
CA ASP A 69 -11.80 8.42 -1.60
C ASP A 69 -12.82 7.98 -0.53
N ASN A 70 -12.44 7.13 0.41
CA ASN A 70 -13.36 6.50 1.36
C ASN A 70 -13.15 6.92 2.81
N ILE A 71 -12.18 7.79 3.08
CA ILE A 71 -11.83 8.18 4.44
C ILE A 71 -11.78 9.69 4.55
N ASP A 72 -12.50 10.20 5.53
CA ASP A 72 -12.46 11.60 5.94
C ASP A 72 -12.20 11.64 7.45
N SER A 73 -10.99 12.03 7.85
CA SER A 73 -10.57 12.04 9.25
C SER A 73 -9.58 13.16 9.52
N ASP A 74 -9.86 13.95 10.53
CA ASP A 74 -8.93 14.97 11.05
C ASP A 74 -7.72 14.36 11.81
N ASN A 75 -7.79 13.05 12.11
CA ASN A 75 -6.76 12.35 12.90
C ASN A 75 -5.84 11.48 12.03
N LEU A 76 -6.07 11.41 10.71
CA LEU A 76 -5.28 10.58 9.82
C LEU A 76 -5.04 11.26 8.47
N ILE A 77 -3.78 11.37 8.10
CA ILE A 77 -3.36 11.82 6.78
C ILE A 77 -2.96 10.59 5.96
N ILE A 78 -3.58 10.42 4.81
CA ILE A 78 -3.18 9.45 3.81
C ILE A 78 -2.44 10.22 2.72
N PRO A 79 -1.21 9.83 2.34
CA PRO A 79 -0.49 10.50 1.26
C PRO A 79 -1.34 10.58 -0.01
N LYS A 80 -1.50 11.79 -0.55
CA LYS A 80 -2.24 11.98 -1.80
C LYS A 80 -1.34 11.64 -2.98
N VAL A 81 -1.87 10.84 -3.89
CA VAL A 81 -1.21 10.57 -5.15
C VAL A 81 -1.35 11.79 -6.06
N VAL A 82 -0.22 12.39 -6.39
CA VAL A 82 -0.13 13.49 -7.35
C VAL A 82 -0.13 12.94 -8.77
N SER A 83 0.73 11.96 -9.05
CA SER A 83 0.82 11.33 -10.37
C SER A 83 1.44 9.95 -10.32
N TYR A 84 1.00 9.10 -11.23
CA TYR A 84 1.66 7.84 -11.60
C TYR A 84 2.13 7.95 -13.04
N LEU A 85 3.40 7.62 -13.27
CA LEU A 85 4.03 7.64 -14.61
C LEU A 85 4.70 6.30 -14.88
N LYS A 86 4.67 5.90 -16.15
CA LYS A 86 5.47 4.78 -16.64
C LYS A 86 6.41 5.29 -17.71
N VAL A 87 7.68 5.37 -17.37
CA VAL A 87 8.75 5.83 -18.26
C VAL A 87 9.53 4.61 -18.72
N GLN A 88 9.29 4.18 -19.96
CA GLN A 88 9.77 2.89 -20.47
C GLN A 88 9.28 1.73 -19.57
N GLU A 89 10.20 1.00 -18.90
CA GLU A 89 9.87 -0.09 -17.99
C GLU A 89 9.92 0.32 -16.50
N VAL A 90 10.13 1.62 -16.22
CA VAL A 90 10.23 2.16 -14.87
C VAL A 90 8.90 2.78 -14.46
N GLU A 91 8.39 2.41 -13.30
CA GLU A 91 7.25 3.06 -12.67
C GLU A 91 7.72 4.16 -11.73
N LEU A 92 7.04 5.28 -11.75
CA LEU A 92 7.22 6.43 -10.90
C LEU A 92 5.89 6.80 -10.25
N LEU A 93 5.85 6.85 -8.91
CA LEU A 93 4.68 7.27 -8.15
C LEU A 93 5.04 8.51 -7.33
N LEU A 94 4.45 9.64 -7.69
CA LEU A 94 4.59 10.90 -6.99
C LEU A 94 3.45 11.08 -6.01
N MET A 95 3.79 11.47 -4.80
CA MET A 95 2.87 11.76 -3.70
C MET A 95 3.24 13.08 -3.04
N ASP A 96 2.32 13.65 -2.30
CA ASP A 96 2.57 14.78 -1.42
C ASP A 96 3.75 14.47 -0.49
N TRP A 97 4.57 15.49 -0.25
CA TRP A 97 5.57 15.42 0.81
C TRP A 97 4.91 15.71 2.16
N ILE A 98 5.10 14.83 3.12
CA ILE A 98 4.64 14.99 4.50
C ILE A 98 5.86 15.10 5.41
N ASP A 99 5.99 16.24 6.11
CA ASP A 99 7.03 16.40 7.12
C ASP A 99 6.67 15.58 8.36
N MET A 100 7.59 14.71 8.77
CA MET A 100 7.40 13.79 9.89
C MET A 100 8.03 14.34 11.17
N TYR A 101 7.31 14.22 12.26
CA TYR A 101 7.71 14.65 13.60
C TYR A 101 7.49 13.55 14.63
N ASN A 102 7.99 13.77 15.83
CA ASN A 102 7.62 12.98 17.00
C ASN A 102 6.28 13.48 17.55
N GLY A 103 5.37 12.57 17.90
CA GLY A 103 4.06 12.97 18.38
C GLY A 103 3.29 11.86 19.08
N ASP A 104 1.99 12.09 19.31
CA ASP A 104 1.14 11.19 20.08
C ASP A 104 0.60 10.03 19.23
N GLN A 105 1.13 8.84 19.47
CA GLN A 105 0.66 7.62 18.82
C GLN A 105 -0.81 7.27 19.11
N LYS A 106 -1.42 7.84 20.16
CA LYS A 106 -2.85 7.62 20.44
C LYS A 106 -3.73 8.27 19.38
N LYS A 107 -3.35 9.48 18.90
CA LYS A 107 -4.04 10.13 17.79
C LYS A 107 -3.95 9.29 16.51
N LEU A 108 -2.77 8.77 16.20
CA LEU A 108 -2.56 7.87 15.08
C LEU A 108 -3.45 6.62 15.18
N GLY A 109 -3.50 5.98 16.37
CA GLY A 109 -4.37 4.84 16.61
C GLY A 109 -5.86 5.17 16.47
N LYS A 110 -6.27 6.37 16.90
CA LYS A 110 -7.63 6.87 16.71
C LYS A 110 -7.95 7.04 15.21
N GLY A 111 -7.08 7.71 14.46
CA GLY A 111 -7.25 7.88 13.02
C GLY A 111 -7.30 6.55 12.26
N LEU A 112 -6.49 5.56 12.64
CA LEU A 112 -6.56 4.21 12.08
C LEU A 112 -7.91 3.54 12.39
N GLY A 113 -8.43 3.69 13.60
CA GLY A 113 -9.74 3.18 13.97
C GLY A 113 -10.87 3.84 13.17
N GLU A 114 -10.81 5.15 12.97
CA GLU A 114 -11.75 5.90 12.12
C GLU A 114 -11.67 5.42 10.66
N MET A 115 -10.48 5.21 10.14
CA MET A 115 -10.27 4.64 8.80
C MET A 115 -11.00 3.29 8.63
N HIS A 116 -10.84 2.38 9.59
CA HIS A 116 -11.48 1.08 9.52
C HIS A 116 -13.01 1.17 9.61
N LEU A 117 -13.54 2.07 10.43
CA LEU A 117 -14.98 2.25 10.57
C LEU A 117 -15.61 2.91 9.34
N GLN A 118 -15.02 3.97 8.82
CA GLN A 118 -15.54 4.70 7.67
C GLN A 118 -15.47 3.86 6.39
N SER A 119 -14.39 3.11 6.21
CA SER A 119 -14.19 2.31 5.01
C SER A 119 -15.08 1.07 4.92
N ASN A 120 -15.86 0.75 5.93
CA ASN A 120 -16.88 -0.31 5.87
C ASN A 120 -17.86 -0.10 4.69
N GLN A 121 -18.19 1.12 4.37
CA GLN A 121 -19.07 1.46 3.25
C GLN A 121 -18.46 1.16 1.85
N TYR A 122 -17.18 0.89 1.76
CA TYR A 122 -16.51 0.58 0.48
C TYR A 122 -17.11 -0.67 -0.18
N ASN A 123 -17.31 -1.74 0.59
CA ASN A 123 -18.08 -2.92 0.17
C ASN A 123 -18.69 -3.60 1.42
N PRO A 124 -19.88 -3.17 1.86
CA PRO A 124 -20.41 -3.55 3.17
C PRO A 124 -20.77 -5.02 3.30
N GLU A 125 -20.87 -5.76 2.21
CA GLU A 125 -21.35 -7.14 2.23
C GLU A 125 -20.27 -8.19 1.98
N LYS A 126 -19.05 -7.79 1.54
CA LYS A 126 -18.03 -8.73 1.07
C LYS A 126 -16.63 -8.41 1.57
N PHE A 127 -15.85 -9.48 1.74
CA PHE A 127 -14.43 -9.43 2.06
C PHE A 127 -13.59 -9.72 0.82
N GLY A 128 -12.54 -8.96 0.61
CA GLY A 128 -11.65 -9.14 -0.52
C GLY A 128 -11.16 -7.82 -1.12
N PHE A 129 -10.71 -7.87 -2.37
CA PHE A 129 -10.27 -6.68 -3.08
C PHE A 129 -10.48 -6.86 -4.59
N PRO A 130 -10.85 -5.80 -5.34
CA PRO A 130 -11.32 -5.93 -6.73
C PRO A 130 -10.22 -6.16 -7.77
N ILE A 131 -8.96 -5.95 -7.41
CA ILE A 131 -7.84 -6.10 -8.33
C ILE A 131 -6.73 -6.96 -7.73
N GLU A 132 -5.98 -7.64 -8.61
CA GLU A 132 -4.76 -8.34 -8.24
C GLU A 132 -3.75 -7.36 -7.62
N GLY A 133 -3.12 -7.77 -6.53
CA GLY A 133 -2.15 -6.96 -5.82
C GLY A 133 -0.91 -7.74 -5.44
N PHE A 134 -0.22 -7.23 -4.42
CA PHE A 134 1.01 -7.82 -3.95
C PHE A 134 1.08 -7.87 -2.42
N ILE A 135 1.74 -8.93 -1.90
CA ILE A 135 2.26 -9.02 -0.54
C ILE A 135 3.77 -9.18 -0.67
N GLY A 136 4.53 -8.14 -0.32
CA GLY A 136 5.94 -8.07 -0.66
C GLY A 136 6.13 -8.17 -2.18
N THR A 137 6.79 -9.22 -2.65
CA THR A 137 6.97 -9.48 -4.09
C THR A 137 6.04 -10.55 -4.66
N ASN A 138 5.21 -11.17 -3.84
CA ASN A 138 4.29 -12.21 -4.22
C ASN A 138 2.93 -11.64 -4.63
N LYS A 139 2.32 -12.24 -5.63
CA LYS A 139 0.98 -11.87 -6.05
C LYS A 139 -0.05 -12.17 -4.98
N GLN A 140 -0.99 -11.24 -4.82
CA GLN A 140 -2.18 -11.38 -4.00
C GLN A 140 -3.40 -11.45 -4.92
N ILE A 141 -4.13 -12.55 -4.84
CA ILE A 141 -5.27 -12.81 -5.71
C ILE A 141 -6.40 -11.82 -5.41
N GLU A 142 -6.97 -11.28 -6.47
CA GLU A 142 -8.21 -10.50 -6.45
C GLU A 142 -9.42 -11.39 -6.16
N GLY A 143 -10.53 -10.79 -5.78
CA GLY A 143 -11.81 -11.46 -5.61
C GLY A 143 -12.55 -11.03 -4.36
N TRP A 144 -13.81 -11.49 -4.27
CA TRP A 144 -14.73 -11.20 -3.20
C TRP A 144 -15.31 -12.48 -2.60
N SER A 145 -15.43 -12.52 -1.29
CA SER A 145 -16.01 -13.62 -0.52
C SER A 145 -17.09 -13.10 0.42
N ASN A 146 -18.10 -13.93 0.70
CA ASN A 146 -19.20 -13.57 1.60
C ASN A 146 -18.80 -13.67 3.08
N SER A 147 -17.69 -14.35 3.38
CA SER A 147 -17.15 -14.42 4.73
C SER A 147 -15.65 -14.10 4.79
N TRP A 148 -15.21 -13.58 5.93
CA TRP A 148 -13.79 -13.35 6.17
C TRP A 148 -12.98 -14.64 6.13
N VAL A 149 -13.54 -15.73 6.66
CA VAL A 149 -12.88 -17.06 6.66
C VAL A 149 -12.55 -17.51 5.24
N GLU A 150 -13.56 -17.47 4.35
CA GLU A 150 -13.36 -17.83 2.94
C GLU A 150 -12.36 -16.92 2.25
N CYS A 151 -12.47 -15.60 2.44
CA CYS A 151 -11.54 -14.64 1.90
C CYS A 151 -10.10 -14.93 2.36
N PHE A 152 -9.90 -15.10 3.66
CA PHE A 152 -8.57 -15.30 4.23
C PHE A 152 -7.96 -16.62 3.77
N ILE A 153 -8.71 -17.73 3.81
CA ILE A 153 -8.21 -19.03 3.37
C ILE A 153 -7.96 -19.04 1.86
N ASN A 154 -8.95 -18.67 1.05
CA ASN A 154 -8.89 -18.88 -0.39
C ASN A 154 -8.05 -17.83 -1.14
N LEU A 155 -8.11 -16.56 -0.71
CA LEU A 155 -7.45 -15.47 -1.41
C LEU A 155 -6.13 -15.03 -0.76
N ARG A 156 -5.83 -15.50 0.47
CA ARG A 156 -4.60 -15.09 1.18
C ARG A 156 -3.70 -16.27 1.50
N ILE A 157 -4.21 -17.31 2.17
CA ILE A 157 -3.36 -18.41 2.66
C ILE A 157 -3.06 -19.44 1.57
N LYS A 158 -4.09 -19.96 0.87
CA LYS A 158 -3.89 -20.98 -0.18
C LYS A 158 -2.90 -20.54 -1.26
N PRO A 159 -2.97 -19.33 -1.81
CA PRO A 159 -2.02 -18.87 -2.81
C PRO A 159 -0.58 -18.86 -2.29
N GLN A 160 -0.35 -18.40 -1.05
CA GLN A 160 0.99 -18.37 -0.46
C GLN A 160 1.54 -19.78 -0.19
N LEU A 161 0.70 -20.69 0.34
CA LEU A 161 1.10 -22.08 0.55
C LEU A 161 1.32 -22.86 -0.76
N SER A 162 0.70 -22.45 -1.85
CA SER A 162 0.96 -23.04 -3.17
C SER A 162 2.33 -22.67 -3.73
N ILE A 163 2.84 -21.47 -3.42
CA ILE A 163 4.18 -21.03 -3.82
C ILE A 163 5.26 -21.91 -3.18
N LEU A 164 5.06 -22.35 -1.94
CA LEU A 164 6.00 -23.22 -1.23
C LEU A 164 6.12 -24.61 -1.87
N GLY A 165 5.09 -25.07 -2.60
CA GLY A 165 5.06 -26.41 -3.19
C GLY A 165 4.87 -27.52 -2.17
N ASN A 166 4.60 -28.75 -2.68
CA ASN A 166 4.31 -29.91 -1.81
C ASN A 166 5.58 -30.51 -1.18
N ASN A 167 6.75 -30.15 -1.67
CA ASN A 167 8.03 -30.62 -1.10
C ASN A 167 8.33 -30.02 0.28
N PHE A 168 7.74 -28.84 0.59
CA PHE A 168 7.95 -28.15 1.87
C PHE A 168 6.82 -28.43 2.85
N ILE A 169 5.58 -28.49 2.37
CA ILE A 169 4.39 -28.75 3.19
C ILE A 169 3.49 -29.72 2.44
N ASP A 170 3.29 -30.90 3.01
CA ASP A 170 2.42 -31.90 2.44
C ASP A 170 0.92 -31.49 2.49
N VAL A 171 0.10 -32.16 1.70
CA VAL A 171 -1.34 -31.84 1.57
C VAL A 171 -2.07 -32.02 2.90
N GLN A 172 -1.70 -33.01 3.70
CA GLN A 172 -2.35 -33.28 4.99
C GLN A 172 -2.09 -32.15 5.99
N THR A 173 -0.85 -31.66 6.04
CA THR A 173 -0.46 -30.51 6.86
C THR A 173 -1.18 -29.23 6.40
N LYS A 174 -1.28 -28.99 5.08
CA LYS A 174 -2.05 -27.86 4.54
C LYS A 174 -3.52 -27.91 4.98
N ASN A 175 -4.16 -29.07 4.92
CA ASN A 175 -5.55 -29.24 5.35
C ASN A 175 -5.72 -28.92 6.85
N LYS A 176 -4.83 -29.41 7.70
CA LYS A 176 -4.85 -29.09 9.14
C LYS A 176 -4.70 -27.59 9.39
N ILE A 177 -3.86 -26.88 8.61
CA ILE A 177 -3.73 -25.42 8.71
C ILE A 177 -5.06 -24.76 8.35
N TYR A 178 -5.72 -25.16 7.27
CA TYR A 178 -7.01 -24.58 6.86
C TYR A 178 -8.10 -24.83 7.92
N GLU A 179 -8.23 -26.07 8.41
CA GLU A 179 -9.17 -26.42 9.48
C GLU A 179 -8.94 -25.59 10.75
N LYS A 180 -7.68 -25.40 11.13
CA LYS A 180 -7.34 -24.59 12.30
C LYS A 180 -7.70 -23.13 12.11
N ILE A 181 -7.38 -22.54 10.96
CA ILE A 181 -7.73 -21.16 10.60
C ILE A 181 -9.25 -21.00 10.61
N GLU A 182 -9.97 -21.90 9.96
CA GLU A 182 -11.44 -21.89 9.90
C GLU A 182 -12.05 -21.93 11.30
N SER A 183 -11.58 -22.86 12.14
CA SER A 183 -12.03 -23.01 13.54
C SER A 183 -11.80 -21.73 14.37
N GLU A 184 -10.68 -21.04 14.18
CA GLU A 184 -10.38 -19.83 14.95
C GLU A 184 -11.14 -18.61 14.40
N LEU A 185 -11.18 -18.43 13.08
CA LEU A 185 -11.82 -17.26 12.48
C LEU A 185 -13.34 -17.29 12.56
N ASN A 186 -13.96 -18.47 12.58
CA ASN A 186 -15.41 -18.59 12.80
C ASN A 186 -15.89 -18.10 14.19
N LYS A 187 -14.97 -17.93 15.13
CA LYS A 187 -15.27 -17.31 16.44
C LYS A 187 -15.49 -15.79 16.35
N HIS A 188 -15.12 -15.17 15.22
CA HIS A 188 -15.22 -13.75 14.98
C HIS A 188 -16.29 -13.41 13.95
N LYS A 189 -16.91 -12.26 14.14
CA LYS A 189 -17.78 -11.62 13.14
C LYS A 189 -17.21 -10.26 12.80
N PRO A 190 -16.13 -10.19 12.02
CA PRO A 190 -15.49 -8.92 11.70
C PRO A 190 -16.40 -8.07 10.81
N ILE A 191 -16.29 -6.77 10.97
CA ILE A 191 -16.80 -5.81 10.01
C ILE A 191 -15.77 -5.72 8.89
N ASN A 192 -16.22 -5.78 7.64
CA ASN A 192 -15.36 -5.58 6.49
C ASN A 192 -14.92 -4.12 6.40
N SER A 193 -13.63 -3.92 6.29
CA SER A 193 -13.00 -2.60 6.24
C SER A 193 -11.82 -2.63 5.28
N LEU A 194 -11.50 -1.49 4.69
CA LEU A 194 -10.21 -1.32 4.04
C LEU A 194 -9.13 -1.31 5.13
N ILE A 195 -8.09 -2.10 4.90
CA ILE A 195 -6.94 -2.15 5.79
C ILE A 195 -5.69 -1.74 5.03
N HIS A 196 -4.70 -1.20 5.74
CA HIS A 196 -3.41 -0.85 5.14
C HIS A 196 -2.67 -2.09 4.59
N GLY A 197 -2.75 -3.22 5.30
CA GLY A 197 -2.17 -4.49 4.89
C GLY A 197 -0.68 -4.67 5.22
N ASP A 198 0.06 -3.58 5.48
CA ASP A 198 1.50 -3.58 5.83
C ASP A 198 1.81 -2.46 6.83
N LEU A 199 1.02 -2.40 7.92
CA LEU A 199 1.16 -1.35 8.93
C LEU A 199 2.25 -1.70 9.94
N TRP A 200 3.35 -0.96 9.88
CA TRP A 200 4.45 -1.05 10.81
C TRP A 200 5.13 0.33 10.97
N SER A 201 6.05 0.47 11.90
CA SER A 201 6.68 1.76 12.24
C SER A 201 7.35 2.49 11.07
N GLY A 202 7.74 1.79 10.01
CA GLY A 202 8.33 2.41 8.82
C GLY A 202 7.29 2.96 7.83
N ASN A 203 6.00 2.63 7.99
CA ASN A 203 4.91 3.08 7.13
C ASN A 203 3.94 4.03 7.84
N ILE A 204 4.32 4.52 9.02
CA ILE A 204 3.54 5.47 9.80
C ILE A 204 4.43 6.61 10.28
N GLY A 205 3.82 7.73 10.56
CA GLY A 205 4.49 8.89 11.14
C GLY A 205 3.47 9.86 11.70
N ILE A 206 3.97 10.94 12.28
CA ILE A 206 3.17 12.00 12.87
C ILE A 206 3.58 13.30 12.20
N ASP A 207 2.63 14.10 11.74
CA ASP A 207 2.89 15.43 11.20
C ASP A 207 2.94 16.49 12.32
N HIS A 208 3.08 17.75 11.94
CA HIS A 208 3.18 18.87 12.89
C HIS A 208 1.87 19.13 13.66
N ASN A 209 0.75 18.56 13.25
CA ASN A 209 -0.55 18.68 13.94
C ASN A 209 -0.78 17.54 14.95
N GLY A 210 0.07 16.51 14.93
CA GLY A 210 0.06 15.38 15.86
C GLY A 210 -0.83 14.25 15.45
#